data_c15a6474de5e0f852639f70ccda4b44a
#
_entry.id   c15a6474de5e0f852639f70ccda4b44a
#
_cell.length_a   1.000
_cell.length_b   1.000
_cell.length_c   1.000
_cell.angle_alpha   90.00
_cell.angle_beta   90.00
_cell.angle_gamma   90.00
#
_symmetry.space_group_name_H-M   'P 1'
#
loop_
_entity.id
_entity.type
_entity.pdbx_description
1 polymer ?
#
loop_
_entity_poly.entity_id
_entity_poly.type
_entity_poly.pdbx_seq_one_letter_code
_entity_poly.pdbx_strand_id
1 'polypeptide(L)'
;EDDSTNYNHSYFGGKGIWGGYGAHHNIIIRNNIVHDTCGSAIRFNDSDHILIENNIVYNSNWWTSSASSAIVLAESIAVSGDNTDEIKMIIRGNIVYNNWNRIRFYVTQLPDNSGNNNPNYGTANFQSIWDGQGIYVTRSDPDYNGTFLFENNLCLNNGKNGINFDHSHSASAIYQNNTLYYNGVHEIIQDISEAEGNPA
;
A
#
# COMPACT_ATOMS: atom_id res chain seq x y z
N GLU A 1 16.67 16.77 10.75
CA GLU A 1 16.34 17.24 12.11
C GLU A 1 14.90 16.88 12.38
N ASP A 2 14.71 16.03 13.36
CA ASP A 2 13.38 15.62 13.81
C ASP A 2 12.78 16.79 14.59
N ASP A 3 11.97 17.60 13.94
CA ASP A 3 11.08 18.50 14.65
C ASP A 3 9.88 17.71 15.17
N SER A 4 10.03 17.18 16.35
CA SER A 4 9.00 16.41 17.05
C SER A 4 7.68 17.17 17.25
N THR A 5 7.63 18.45 16.92
CA THR A 5 6.42 19.30 17.02
C THR A 5 5.72 19.47 15.67
N ASN A 6 6.34 19.07 14.55
CA ASN A 6 5.78 19.23 13.23
C ASN A 6 5.60 17.89 12.53
N TYR A 7 4.54 17.21 12.83
CA TYR A 7 4.18 15.87 12.37
C TYR A 7 3.91 15.76 10.85
N ASN A 8 4.02 16.82 10.10
CA ASN A 8 3.72 16.85 8.68
C ASN A 8 4.88 16.48 7.76
N HIS A 9 6.10 16.40 8.29
CA HIS A 9 7.30 16.27 7.46
C HIS A 9 7.44 14.95 6.71
N SER A 10 6.87 13.88 7.20
CA SER A 10 6.99 12.56 6.60
C SER A 10 5.70 12.02 5.99
N TYR A 11 4.61 12.76 6.12
CA TYR A 11 3.30 12.29 5.68
C TYR A 11 3.23 12.04 4.15
N PHE A 12 3.96 12.82 3.39
CA PHE A 12 4.01 12.72 1.93
C PHE A 12 5.41 12.38 1.41
N GLY A 13 6.12 11.49 2.07
CA GLY A 13 7.44 11.06 1.65
C GLY A 13 7.54 10.87 0.14
N GLY A 14 8.64 11.27 -0.47
CA GLY A 14 8.85 11.24 -1.92
C GLY A 14 8.54 9.87 -2.51
N LYS A 15 7.69 9.84 -3.51
CA LYS A 15 7.32 8.63 -4.24
C LYS A 15 8.10 8.54 -5.55
N GLY A 16 8.38 7.33 -6.00
CA GLY A 16 9.06 7.12 -7.28
C GLY A 16 8.11 7.33 -8.46
N ILE A 17 7.27 6.37 -8.74
CA ILE A 17 6.22 6.43 -9.76
C ILE A 17 4.88 6.57 -9.04
N TRP A 18 4.16 7.64 -9.31
CA TRP A 18 2.94 7.95 -8.58
C TRP A 18 1.81 8.41 -9.49
N GLY A 19 0.70 7.66 -9.46
CA GLY A 19 -0.60 8.15 -9.87
C GLY A 19 -1.31 8.71 -8.61
N GLY A 20 -1.45 10.03 -8.57
CA GLY A 20 -2.05 10.74 -7.44
C GLY A 20 -3.54 10.42 -7.25
N TYR A 21 -4.21 11.33 -6.56
CA TYR A 21 -5.66 11.26 -6.45
C TYR A 21 -6.30 11.58 -7.79
N GLY A 22 -7.21 10.73 -8.22
CA GLY A 22 -7.92 10.90 -9.47
C GLY A 22 -8.09 9.57 -10.20
N ALA A 23 -9.09 9.51 -11.03
CA ALA A 23 -9.47 8.29 -11.72
C ALA A 23 -8.43 7.86 -12.77
N HIS A 24 -7.60 6.90 -12.43
CA HIS A 24 -6.55 6.35 -13.32
C HIS A 24 -6.93 4.96 -13.80
N HIS A 25 -6.80 4.71 -15.10
CA HIS A 25 -7.02 3.38 -15.64
C HIS A 25 -6.13 3.09 -16.86
N ASN A 26 -6.00 1.80 -17.21
CA ASN A 26 -5.19 1.34 -18.34
C ASN A 26 -3.72 1.78 -18.26
N ILE A 27 -3.13 1.67 -17.08
CA ILE A 27 -1.73 2.04 -16.81
C ILE A 27 -0.84 0.81 -16.87
N ILE A 28 0.30 0.94 -17.54
CA ILE A 28 1.34 -0.10 -17.59
C ILE A 28 2.64 0.47 -17.02
N ILE A 29 3.15 -0.17 -15.98
CA ILE A 29 4.44 0.13 -15.35
C ILE A 29 5.31 -1.11 -15.47
N ARG A 30 6.32 -1.07 -16.34
CA ARG A 30 7.14 -2.25 -16.59
C ARG A 30 8.60 -1.93 -16.81
N ASN A 31 9.46 -2.90 -16.46
CA ASN A 31 10.90 -2.88 -16.72
C ASN A 31 11.61 -1.67 -16.13
N ASN A 32 11.14 -1.16 -14.98
CA ASN A 32 11.76 -0.05 -14.28
C ASN A 32 12.62 -0.57 -13.13
N ILE A 33 13.63 0.22 -12.77
CA ILE A 33 14.35 0.09 -11.52
C ILE A 33 13.99 1.32 -10.69
N VAL A 34 13.30 1.12 -9.56
CA VAL A 34 12.85 2.20 -8.68
C VAL A 34 13.44 1.95 -7.29
N HIS A 35 14.22 2.89 -6.80
CA HIS A 35 14.92 2.70 -5.54
C HIS A 35 15.16 4.01 -4.78
N ASP A 36 15.57 3.87 -3.52
CA ASP A 36 15.96 4.97 -2.64
C ASP A 36 14.87 6.06 -2.52
N THR A 37 13.60 5.67 -2.54
CA THR A 37 12.48 6.59 -2.33
C THR A 37 12.10 6.67 -0.85
N CYS A 38 11.83 7.88 -0.36
CA CYS A 38 11.41 8.06 1.03
C CYS A 38 10.07 7.39 1.32
N GLY A 39 9.12 7.51 0.41
CA GLY A 39 7.82 6.84 0.43
C GLY A 39 7.77 5.66 -0.52
N SER A 40 6.59 5.34 -1.01
CA SER A 40 6.37 4.22 -1.94
C SER A 40 7.18 4.38 -3.23
N ALA A 41 7.79 3.30 -3.70
CA ALA A 41 8.45 3.31 -5.00
C ALA A 41 7.43 3.44 -6.14
N ILE A 42 6.36 2.65 -6.09
CA ILE A 42 5.27 2.70 -7.07
C ILE A 42 3.96 2.78 -6.28
N ARG A 43 3.13 3.79 -6.58
CA ARG A 43 1.83 3.93 -5.91
C ARG A 43 0.77 4.50 -6.83
N PHE A 44 -0.40 3.86 -6.82
CA PHE A 44 -1.62 4.35 -7.44
C PHE A 44 -2.78 4.35 -6.45
N ASN A 45 -3.53 5.44 -6.44
CA ASN A 45 -4.80 5.55 -5.73
C ASN A 45 -5.92 5.68 -6.76
N ASP A 46 -7.16 5.42 -6.37
CA ASP A 46 -8.37 5.62 -7.18
C ASP A 46 -8.21 5.07 -8.60
N SER A 47 -7.81 3.82 -8.72
CA SER A 47 -7.36 3.27 -9.99
C SER A 47 -7.99 1.93 -10.34
N ASP A 48 -7.95 1.61 -11.64
CA ASP A 48 -8.45 0.38 -12.24
C ASP A 48 -7.59 -0.03 -13.43
N HIS A 49 -7.59 -1.31 -13.81
CA HIS A 49 -6.83 -1.83 -14.96
C HIS A 49 -5.35 -1.42 -14.95
N ILE A 50 -4.64 -1.78 -13.88
CA ILE A 50 -3.22 -1.49 -13.70
C ILE A 50 -2.39 -2.76 -13.91
N LEU A 51 -1.34 -2.65 -14.73
CA LEU A 51 -0.31 -3.68 -14.89
C LEU A 51 1.02 -3.17 -14.35
N ILE A 52 1.54 -3.82 -13.33
CA ILE A 52 2.87 -3.58 -12.77
C ILE A 52 3.70 -4.85 -12.99
N GLU A 53 4.62 -4.81 -13.96
CA GLU A 53 5.35 -6.02 -14.34
C GLU A 53 6.86 -5.84 -14.51
N ASN A 54 7.62 -6.85 -14.09
CA ASN A 54 9.06 -6.94 -14.30
C ASN A 54 9.85 -5.71 -13.81
N ASN A 55 9.40 -5.11 -12.71
CA ASN A 55 10.13 -4.01 -12.07
C ASN A 55 11.06 -4.55 -10.98
N ILE A 56 12.13 -3.82 -10.72
CA ILE A 56 13.02 -4.04 -9.58
C ILE A 56 12.81 -2.87 -8.61
N VAL A 57 12.38 -3.17 -7.39
CA VAL A 57 12.07 -2.16 -6.38
C VAL A 57 12.82 -2.47 -5.09
N TYR A 58 13.65 -1.52 -4.63
CA TYR A 58 14.43 -1.74 -3.42
C TYR A 58 14.78 -0.45 -2.67
N ASN A 59 15.14 -0.59 -1.39
CA ASN A 59 15.51 0.52 -0.51
C ASN A 59 14.49 1.66 -0.51
N SER A 60 13.24 1.34 -0.67
CA SER A 60 12.15 2.33 -0.70
C SER A 60 11.40 2.34 0.62
N ASN A 61 10.52 3.33 0.80
CA ASN A 61 9.66 3.45 1.97
C ASN A 61 10.39 3.64 3.30
N TRP A 62 11.59 4.18 3.27
CA TRP A 62 12.43 4.28 4.47
C TRP A 62 12.13 5.49 5.36
N TRP A 63 11.36 6.47 4.88
CA TRP A 63 11.04 7.69 5.61
C TRP A 63 9.60 8.15 5.34
N THR A 64 8.65 7.48 5.94
CA THR A 64 7.23 7.86 5.82
C THR A 64 6.47 7.51 7.08
N SER A 65 5.60 8.41 7.51
CA SER A 65 4.67 8.18 8.62
C SER A 65 3.28 7.76 8.16
N SER A 66 3.05 7.67 6.86
CA SER A 66 1.78 7.19 6.32
C SER A 66 1.87 5.71 5.97
N ALA A 67 0.75 5.02 6.02
CA ALA A 67 0.64 3.64 5.55
C ALA A 67 1.16 3.53 4.12
N SER A 68 2.40 3.06 3.96
CA SER A 68 3.13 3.07 2.72
C SER A 68 4.00 1.82 2.60
N SER A 69 4.23 1.40 1.40
CA SER A 69 4.97 0.19 1.08
C SER A 69 5.68 0.36 -0.26
N ALA A 70 6.47 -0.61 -0.68
CA ALA A 70 7.25 -0.48 -1.90
C ALA A 70 6.35 -0.32 -3.14
N ILE A 71 5.42 -1.26 -3.35
CA ILE A 71 4.39 -1.18 -4.40
C ILE A 71 3.03 -1.08 -3.72
N VAL A 72 2.25 -0.06 -4.02
CA VAL A 72 0.94 0.19 -3.39
C VAL A 72 -0.14 0.42 -4.44
N LEU A 73 -1.23 -0.32 -4.33
CA LEU A 73 -2.50 -0.02 -4.97
C LEU A 73 -3.53 0.22 -3.86
N ALA A 74 -3.98 1.46 -3.76
CA ALA A 74 -4.90 1.86 -2.70
C ALA A 74 -6.18 2.47 -3.29
N GLU A 75 -7.29 2.26 -2.59
CA GLU A 75 -8.54 2.92 -2.94
C GLU A 75 -8.99 2.60 -4.38
N SER A 76 -8.78 1.35 -4.82
CA SER A 76 -9.14 0.94 -6.18
C SER A 76 -10.64 1.06 -6.41
N ILE A 77 -11.01 1.61 -7.55
CA ILE A 77 -12.40 1.91 -7.94
C ILE A 77 -12.65 1.53 -9.41
N ALA A 78 -13.88 1.29 -9.78
CA ALA A 78 -14.26 0.96 -11.17
C ALA A 78 -14.27 2.22 -12.07
N VAL A 79 -13.10 2.76 -12.36
CA VAL A 79 -12.93 3.99 -13.14
C VAL A 79 -13.47 3.86 -14.57
N SER A 80 -13.26 2.71 -15.19
CA SER A 80 -13.72 2.43 -16.55
C SER A 80 -15.23 2.24 -16.67
N GLY A 81 -15.94 2.20 -15.52
CA GLY A 81 -17.35 1.80 -15.48
C GLY A 81 -17.56 0.29 -15.55
N ASP A 82 -16.49 -0.48 -15.76
CA ASP A 82 -16.49 -1.93 -15.70
C ASP A 82 -16.25 -2.40 -14.28
N ASN A 83 -17.29 -2.92 -13.62
CA ASN A 83 -17.20 -3.44 -12.25
C ASN A 83 -17.43 -4.96 -12.21
N THR A 84 -16.97 -5.67 -13.22
CA THR A 84 -16.97 -7.14 -13.25
C THR A 84 -15.88 -7.70 -12.32
N ASP A 85 -15.96 -8.99 -12.04
CA ASP A 85 -15.01 -9.76 -11.24
C ASP A 85 -13.77 -10.24 -12.03
N GLU A 86 -13.59 -9.75 -13.24
CA GLU A 86 -12.43 -10.08 -14.07
C GLU A 86 -11.11 -9.60 -13.46
N ILE A 87 -10.01 -10.17 -13.95
CA ILE A 87 -8.66 -9.75 -13.53
C ILE A 87 -8.37 -8.37 -14.11
N LYS A 88 -8.31 -7.37 -13.26
CA LYS A 88 -8.10 -5.96 -13.63
C LYS A 88 -6.80 -5.38 -13.12
N MET A 89 -6.30 -5.90 -12.02
CA MET A 89 -5.08 -5.46 -11.38
C MET A 89 -4.06 -6.58 -11.45
N ILE A 90 -2.96 -6.37 -12.17
CA ILE A 90 -1.94 -7.40 -12.37
C ILE A 90 -0.60 -6.91 -11.84
N ILE A 91 -0.08 -7.61 -10.86
CA ILE A 91 1.24 -7.37 -10.28
C ILE A 91 2.06 -8.64 -10.50
N ARG A 92 2.99 -8.63 -11.47
CA ARG A 92 3.70 -9.85 -11.83
C ARG A 92 5.17 -9.66 -12.16
N GLY A 93 5.96 -10.70 -11.87
CA GLY A 93 7.37 -10.76 -12.24
C GLY A 93 8.23 -9.68 -11.58
N ASN A 94 7.76 -9.02 -10.53
CA ASN A 94 8.52 -7.97 -9.87
C ASN A 94 9.50 -8.56 -8.85
N ILE A 95 10.64 -7.91 -8.68
CA ILE A 95 11.62 -8.18 -7.62
C ILE A 95 11.56 -7.02 -6.63
N VAL A 96 11.10 -7.29 -5.41
CA VAL A 96 10.81 -6.27 -4.40
C VAL A 96 11.55 -6.61 -3.12
N TYR A 97 12.58 -5.85 -2.76
CA TYR A 97 13.42 -6.22 -1.64
C TYR A 97 13.99 -5.06 -0.84
N ASN A 98 14.30 -5.32 0.42
CA ASN A 98 14.90 -4.36 1.35
C ASN A 98 14.11 -3.07 1.52
N ASN A 99 12.80 -3.14 1.50
CA ASN A 99 11.94 -1.97 1.69
C ASN A 99 11.52 -1.90 3.16
N TRP A 100 12.18 -1.06 3.91
CA TRP A 100 11.99 -0.95 5.34
C TRP A 100 11.62 0.46 5.73
N ASN A 101 10.48 0.63 6.41
CA ASN A 101 10.22 1.88 7.08
C ASN A 101 11.10 1.99 8.34
N ARG A 102 11.82 3.09 8.48
CA ARG A 102 12.75 3.34 9.58
C ARG A 102 12.20 4.28 10.63
N ILE A 103 11.06 4.90 10.36
CA ILE A 103 10.40 5.77 11.31
C ILE A 103 9.08 5.14 11.78
N ARG A 104 8.71 5.49 13.00
CA ARG A 104 7.46 5.02 13.57
C ARG A 104 6.28 5.65 12.85
N PHE A 105 5.22 4.89 12.70
CA PHE A 105 3.97 5.38 12.18
C PHE A 105 3.36 6.38 13.18
N TYR A 106 3.25 7.61 12.77
CA TYR A 106 2.55 8.64 13.51
C TYR A 106 1.11 8.70 13.02
N VAL A 107 0.22 7.99 13.68
CA VAL A 107 -1.20 8.33 13.59
C VAL A 107 -1.42 9.56 14.45
N THR A 108 -1.11 10.72 13.92
CA THR A 108 -1.82 11.89 14.38
C THR A 108 -3.20 11.79 13.76
N GLN A 109 -4.12 11.24 14.47
CA GLN A 109 -5.48 11.64 14.26
C GLN A 109 -5.50 13.15 14.54
N LEU A 110 -5.34 13.95 13.51
CA LEU A 110 -5.68 15.35 13.59
C LEU A 110 -7.10 15.43 14.13
N PRO A 111 -7.46 16.43 14.94
CA PRO A 111 -8.84 16.67 15.29
C PRO A 111 -9.63 16.68 14.00
N ASP A 112 -10.43 15.65 13.79
CA ASP A 112 -11.38 15.78 12.74
C ASP A 112 -12.30 16.93 13.16
N ASN A 113 -12.56 17.82 12.25
CA ASN A 113 -13.50 18.91 12.50
C ASN A 113 -14.94 18.39 12.71
N SER A 114 -15.14 17.09 12.79
CA SER A 114 -16.44 16.45 13.03
C SER A 114 -16.88 16.47 14.50
N GLY A 115 -16.03 16.99 15.40
CA GLY A 115 -16.35 17.09 16.82
C GLY A 115 -16.34 15.75 17.56
N ASN A 116 -15.77 14.72 16.97
CA ASN A 116 -15.65 13.41 17.59
C ASN A 116 -14.59 13.46 18.69
N ASN A 117 -15.02 13.44 19.94
CA ASN A 117 -14.17 13.40 21.12
C ASN A 117 -13.57 12.00 21.30
N ASN A 118 -12.71 11.55 20.38
CA ASN A 118 -11.96 10.34 20.61
C ASN A 118 -10.97 10.56 21.77
N PRO A 119 -11.12 9.88 22.93
CA PRO A 119 -10.25 10.08 24.09
C PRO A 119 -8.78 9.71 23.82
N ASN A 120 -8.48 9.02 22.71
CA ASN A 120 -7.12 8.69 22.28
C ASN A 120 -6.49 9.78 21.40
N TYR A 121 -7.21 10.86 21.18
CA TYR A 121 -6.76 12.02 20.46
C TYR A 121 -5.58 12.67 21.16
N GLY A 122 -4.47 12.82 20.45
CA GLY A 122 -3.27 13.48 21.00
C GLY A 122 -2.44 12.63 21.96
N THR A 123 -2.87 11.42 22.30
CA THR A 123 -2.00 10.46 22.98
C THR A 123 -1.29 9.62 21.95
N ALA A 124 -0.07 10.02 21.65
CA ALA A 124 0.81 9.33 20.76
C ALA A 124 1.14 7.92 21.27
N ASN A 125 0.33 6.94 20.96
CA ASN A 125 0.71 5.53 21.11
C ASN A 125 1.61 5.10 19.95
N PHE A 126 2.80 5.70 19.89
CA PHE A 126 3.78 5.50 18.82
C PHE A 126 4.66 4.32 19.11
N GLN A 127 4.18 3.14 18.91
CA GLN A 127 5.00 2.01 19.30
C GLN A 127 5.38 1.10 18.13
N SER A 128 4.78 1.27 16.95
CA SER A 128 4.97 0.30 15.88
C SER A 128 5.40 0.96 14.58
N ILE A 129 6.35 0.34 13.91
CA ILE A 129 6.60 0.57 12.49
C ILE A 129 5.59 -0.32 11.76
N TRP A 130 4.60 0.30 11.11
CA TRP A 130 3.48 -0.44 10.53
C TRP A 130 3.67 -0.77 9.05
N ASP A 131 4.63 -0.13 8.42
CA ASP A 131 4.79 -0.15 6.98
C ASP A 131 6.06 -0.85 6.54
N GLY A 132 6.25 -0.92 5.22
CA GLY A 132 7.40 -1.59 4.65
C GLY A 132 7.05 -2.94 4.03
N GLN A 133 5.79 -3.14 3.63
CA GLN A 133 5.41 -4.29 2.83
C GLN A 133 6.11 -4.24 1.46
N GLY A 134 6.35 -5.39 0.88
CA GLY A 134 6.80 -5.48 -0.50
C GLY A 134 5.71 -4.99 -1.45
N ILE A 135 4.56 -5.65 -1.43
CA ILE A 135 3.39 -5.29 -2.25
C ILE A 135 2.20 -5.10 -1.31
N TYR A 136 1.48 -4.01 -1.45
CA TYR A 136 0.37 -3.66 -0.59
C TYR A 136 -0.84 -3.19 -1.40
N VAL A 137 -1.96 -3.89 -1.24
CA VAL A 137 -3.27 -3.49 -1.76
C VAL A 137 -4.18 -3.23 -0.58
N THR A 138 -4.84 -2.08 -0.57
CA THR A 138 -5.65 -1.69 0.57
C THR A 138 -6.79 -0.73 0.21
N ARG A 139 -7.86 -0.79 0.99
CA ARG A 139 -8.99 0.14 0.95
C ARG A 139 -9.61 0.29 -0.44
N SER A 140 -9.74 -0.80 -1.18
CA SER A 140 -10.56 -0.76 -2.39
C SER A 140 -11.98 -0.32 -2.05
N ASP A 141 -12.61 0.40 -2.96
CA ASP A 141 -14.00 0.81 -2.79
C ASP A 141 -14.87 -0.41 -2.41
N PRO A 142 -15.78 -0.30 -1.44
CA PRO A 142 -16.61 -1.41 -1.00
C PRO A 142 -17.37 -2.13 -2.13
N ASP A 143 -17.70 -1.42 -3.18
CA ASP A 143 -18.41 -1.96 -4.33
C ASP A 143 -17.47 -2.44 -5.45
N TYR A 144 -16.16 -2.25 -5.33
CA TYR A 144 -15.19 -2.67 -6.35
C TYR A 144 -15.04 -4.19 -6.39
N ASN A 145 -15.47 -4.83 -7.49
CA ASN A 145 -15.46 -6.29 -7.64
C ASN A 145 -14.21 -6.83 -8.38
N GLY A 146 -13.33 -5.98 -8.87
CA GLY A 146 -12.19 -6.40 -9.68
C GLY A 146 -11.25 -7.37 -8.97
N THR A 147 -10.67 -8.30 -9.72
CA THR A 147 -9.73 -9.28 -9.20
C THR A 147 -8.28 -8.78 -9.36
N PHE A 148 -7.48 -8.94 -8.30
CA PHE A 148 -6.05 -8.69 -8.26
C PHE A 148 -5.29 -9.99 -8.50
N LEU A 149 -4.38 -9.99 -9.47
CA LEU A 149 -3.48 -11.11 -9.74
C LEU A 149 -2.06 -10.77 -9.27
N PHE A 150 -1.56 -11.54 -8.31
CA PHE A 150 -0.16 -11.52 -7.88
C PHE A 150 0.54 -12.76 -8.44
N GLU A 151 1.43 -12.58 -9.41
CA GLU A 151 2.02 -13.70 -10.12
C GLU A 151 3.54 -13.57 -10.28
N ASN A 152 4.28 -14.63 -9.98
CA ASN A 152 5.73 -14.71 -10.21
C ASN A 152 6.54 -13.57 -9.56
N ASN A 153 6.06 -12.97 -8.47
CA ASN A 153 6.81 -11.93 -7.77
C ASN A 153 7.82 -12.55 -6.80
N LEU A 154 8.95 -11.88 -6.64
CA LEU A 154 9.91 -12.15 -5.59
C LEU A 154 9.88 -11.02 -4.58
N CYS A 155 9.39 -11.27 -3.36
CA CYS A 155 9.42 -10.31 -2.26
C CYS A 155 10.39 -10.81 -1.17
N LEU A 156 11.48 -10.09 -0.98
CA LEU A 156 12.58 -10.52 -0.12
C LEU A 156 12.96 -9.44 0.89
N ASN A 157 13.05 -9.82 2.16
CA ASN A 157 13.58 -8.95 3.20
C ASN A 157 12.90 -7.57 3.25
N ASN A 158 11.58 -7.53 3.14
CA ASN A 158 10.81 -6.33 3.35
C ASN A 158 10.42 -6.19 4.83
N GLY A 159 10.16 -4.96 5.27
CA GLY A 159 10.06 -4.62 6.68
C GLY A 159 8.83 -5.17 7.40
N LYS A 160 7.78 -5.53 6.68
CA LYS A 160 6.57 -6.08 7.28
C LYS A 160 6.13 -7.35 6.58
N ASN A 161 5.39 -7.27 5.49
CA ASN A 161 4.89 -8.43 4.77
C ASN A 161 5.49 -8.51 3.36
N GLY A 162 5.56 -9.70 2.79
CA GLY A 162 5.88 -9.85 1.37
C GLY A 162 4.78 -9.27 0.50
N ILE A 163 3.56 -9.79 0.66
CA ILE A 163 2.33 -9.27 0.03
C ILE A 163 1.27 -9.07 1.11
N ASN A 164 0.60 -7.92 1.08
CA ASN A 164 -0.54 -7.62 1.93
C ASN A 164 -1.73 -7.17 1.08
N PHE A 165 -2.86 -7.82 1.28
CA PHE A 165 -4.14 -7.48 0.66
C PHE A 165 -5.18 -7.36 1.77
N ASP A 166 -5.55 -6.14 2.10
CA ASP A 166 -6.47 -5.85 3.20
C ASP A 166 -7.51 -4.79 2.85
N HIS A 167 -8.52 -4.66 3.68
CA HIS A 167 -9.58 -3.63 3.56
C HIS A 167 -10.14 -3.49 2.12
N SER A 168 -10.26 -4.60 1.41
CA SER A 168 -10.63 -4.61 -0.01
C SER A 168 -11.97 -5.31 -0.29
N HIS A 169 -12.79 -5.41 0.72
CA HIS A 169 -14.22 -5.81 0.73
C HIS A 169 -14.67 -6.79 -0.36
N SER A 170 -15.23 -6.29 -1.48
CA SER A 170 -15.75 -7.09 -2.58
C SER A 170 -14.71 -7.55 -3.58
N ALA A 171 -13.53 -6.95 -3.57
CA ALA A 171 -12.44 -7.34 -4.46
C ALA A 171 -11.88 -8.72 -4.12
N SER A 172 -11.35 -9.41 -5.13
CA SER A 172 -10.76 -10.74 -5.00
C SER A 172 -9.26 -10.71 -5.27
N ALA A 173 -8.54 -11.72 -4.76
CA ALA A 173 -7.10 -11.86 -4.98
C ALA A 173 -6.73 -13.28 -5.42
N ILE A 174 -5.88 -13.38 -6.43
CA ILE A 174 -5.29 -14.63 -6.92
C ILE A 174 -3.78 -14.56 -6.72
N TYR A 175 -3.20 -15.58 -6.10
CA TYR A 175 -1.76 -15.69 -5.86
C TYR A 175 -1.20 -16.88 -6.62
N GLN A 176 -0.25 -16.65 -7.52
CA GLN A 176 0.36 -17.70 -8.33
C GLN A 176 1.88 -17.58 -8.36
N ASN A 177 2.58 -18.65 -8.05
CA ASN A 177 4.04 -18.78 -8.23
C ASN A 177 4.87 -17.64 -7.60
N ASN A 178 4.39 -16.99 -6.54
CA ASN A 178 5.18 -15.98 -5.85
C ASN A 178 6.23 -16.64 -4.94
N THR A 179 7.40 -16.04 -4.87
CA THR A 179 8.43 -16.38 -3.91
C THR A 179 8.56 -15.28 -2.88
N LEU A 180 8.20 -15.57 -1.64
CA LEU A 180 8.21 -14.63 -0.53
C LEU A 180 9.14 -15.19 0.53
N TYR A 181 10.14 -14.41 0.94
CA TYR A 181 11.15 -14.93 1.84
C TYR A 181 11.72 -13.87 2.76
N TYR A 182 11.81 -14.20 4.03
CA TYR A 182 12.45 -13.39 5.06
C TYR A 182 11.83 -11.98 5.21
N ASN A 183 10.54 -11.84 4.98
CA ASN A 183 9.83 -10.60 5.26
C ASN A 183 9.53 -10.48 6.76
N GLY A 184 9.42 -9.26 7.28
CA GLY A 184 9.55 -8.98 8.70
C GLY A 184 8.48 -9.56 9.62
N VAL A 185 7.25 -9.77 9.13
CA VAL A 185 6.12 -10.27 9.95
C VAL A 185 5.48 -11.48 9.32
N HIS A 186 4.93 -11.34 8.13
CA HIS A 186 4.27 -12.42 7.38
C HIS A 186 4.68 -12.41 5.92
N GLU A 187 4.59 -13.57 5.28
CA GLU A 187 4.85 -13.66 3.85
C GLU A 187 3.66 -13.16 3.04
N ILE A 188 2.45 -13.63 3.36
CA ILE A 188 1.18 -13.16 2.78
C ILE A 188 0.20 -12.86 3.91
N ILE A 189 -0.48 -11.73 3.80
CA ILE A 189 -1.72 -11.46 4.53
C ILE A 189 -2.81 -11.19 3.50
N GLN A 190 -3.92 -11.85 3.70
CA GLN A 190 -5.18 -11.53 3.06
C GLN A 190 -6.22 -11.36 4.16
N ASP A 191 -6.66 -10.14 4.36
CA ASP A 191 -7.71 -9.82 5.29
C ASP A 191 -8.90 -9.22 4.53
N ILE A 192 -9.93 -10.03 4.40
CA ILE A 192 -11.20 -9.64 3.77
C ILE A 192 -12.28 -9.34 4.82
N SER A 193 -11.96 -9.53 6.10
CA SER A 193 -12.97 -9.56 7.17
C SER A 193 -13.38 -8.19 7.67
N GLU A 194 -12.68 -7.16 7.34
CA GLU A 194 -12.97 -5.86 7.91
C GLU A 194 -13.74 -4.96 6.96
N ALA A 195 -15.01 -5.27 6.88
CA ALA A 195 -15.98 -4.22 7.07
C ALA A 195 -15.90 -3.71 8.53
N GLU A 196 -14.75 -3.33 9.01
CA GLU A 196 -14.72 -2.51 10.20
C GLU A 196 -15.32 -1.17 9.81
N GLY A 197 -16.62 -1.14 10.01
CA GLY A 197 -17.27 0.13 10.22
C GLY A 197 -16.41 0.85 11.23
N ASN A 198 -15.83 1.95 10.82
CA ASN A 198 -15.31 2.94 11.71
C ASN A 198 -16.34 3.03 12.85
N PRO A 199 -16.02 2.60 14.07
CA PRO A 199 -16.98 2.79 15.14
C PRO A 199 -17.20 4.28 15.23
N ALA A 200 -18.42 4.66 15.00
CA ALA A 200 -18.89 6.02 15.04
C ALA A 200 -18.51 6.73 16.33
#